data_c2b84cb109a1bac510d0d796362ffb84
#
_entry.id   c2b84cb109a1bac510d0d796362ffb84
#
_cell.length_a   1.000
_cell.length_b   1.000
_cell.length_c   1.000
_cell.angle_alpha   90.00
_cell.angle_beta   90.00
_cell.angle_gamma   90.00
#
_symmetry.space_group_name_H-M   'P 1'
#
loop_
_entity.id
_entity.type
_entity.pdbx_description
1 polymer ?
#
loop_
_entity_poly.entity_id
_entity_poly.type
_entity_poly.pdbx_seq_one_letter_code
_entity_poly.pdbx_strand_id
1 'polypeptide(L)'
;MKTLFLGLISAIIIATASLSFADGYDRSDFNYRSYKPSTSIGFYINQSCDFINIDHVVSLKDAYDSGASSWSDSKKETFANDRSNHVPSCGRVNSSKGSEGPSDFLRRSRDGKGLEYEIVRFCEYVQKYYAVKVKYGLSFKGHEINPFESCGTSI
;
A
#
# COMPACT_ATOMS: atom_id res chain seq x y z
N MET A 1 -34.39 58.17 39.45
CA MET A 1 -33.68 57.72 38.25
C MET A 1 -32.94 56.39 38.58
N LYS A 2 -33.44 55.23 38.04
CA LYS A 2 -32.86 53.91 38.24
C LYS A 2 -32.12 53.55 36.99
N THR A 3 -30.83 53.45 37.04
CA THR A 3 -29.96 53.01 35.94
C THR A 3 -29.91 51.46 35.89
N LEU A 4 -30.40 50.90 34.81
CA LEU A 4 -30.37 49.46 34.52
C LEU A 4 -29.01 49.16 33.84
N PHE A 5 -28.17 48.35 34.48
CA PHE A 5 -26.95 47.79 33.86
C PHE A 5 -27.31 46.47 33.15
N LEU A 6 -27.29 46.50 31.80
CA LEU A 6 -27.34 45.28 31.00
C LEU A 6 -25.95 44.67 30.91
N GLY A 7 -25.74 43.55 31.58
CA GLY A 7 -24.51 42.75 31.43
C GLY A 7 -24.57 41.89 30.17
N LEU A 8 -23.68 42.15 29.23
CA LEU A 8 -23.41 41.26 28.08
C LEU A 8 -22.63 40.03 28.56
N ILE A 9 -23.25 38.85 28.53
CA ILE A 9 -22.55 37.59 28.72
C ILE A 9 -22.07 37.13 27.36
N SER A 10 -20.77 37.29 27.08
CA SER A 10 -20.11 36.69 25.91
C SER A 10 -19.90 35.20 26.15
N ALA A 11 -20.64 34.38 25.44
CA ALA A 11 -20.41 32.93 25.43
C ALA A 11 -19.17 32.62 24.58
N ILE A 12 -18.08 32.20 25.21
CA ILE A 12 -16.88 31.69 24.54
C ILE A 12 -17.18 30.24 24.13
N ILE A 13 -17.37 30.01 22.83
CA ILE A 13 -17.44 28.66 22.27
C ILE A 13 -16.01 28.14 22.15
N ILE A 14 -15.60 27.27 23.08
CA ILE A 14 -14.33 26.53 22.98
C ILE A 14 -14.55 25.39 21.99
N ALA A 15 -14.09 25.56 20.77
CA ALA A 15 -13.99 24.46 19.81
C ALA A 15 -12.90 23.50 20.27
N THR A 16 -13.29 22.37 20.86
CA THR A 16 -12.38 21.27 21.14
C THR A 16 -12.02 20.59 19.83
N ALA A 17 -10.85 20.94 19.27
CA ALA A 17 -10.27 20.16 18.19
C ALA A 17 -9.90 18.78 18.75
N SER A 18 -10.61 17.73 18.38
CA SER A 18 -10.25 16.36 18.66
C SER A 18 -8.94 16.08 17.90
N LEU A 19 -7.83 15.98 18.62
CA LEU A 19 -6.59 15.43 18.08
C LEU A 19 -6.85 13.94 17.81
N SER A 20 -7.18 13.61 16.57
CA SER A 20 -7.13 12.24 16.08
C SER A 20 -5.66 11.85 16.08
N PHE A 21 -5.22 11.07 17.06
CA PHE A 21 -3.98 10.32 16.92
C PHE A 21 -4.21 9.40 15.72
N ALA A 22 -3.41 9.56 14.67
CA ALA A 22 -3.40 8.60 13.57
C ALA A 22 -2.96 7.27 14.20
N ASP A 23 -3.88 6.32 14.34
CA ASP A 23 -3.55 4.95 14.72
C ASP A 23 -2.51 4.44 13.73
N GLY A 24 -1.45 3.80 14.27
CA GLY A 24 -0.39 3.22 13.44
C GLY A 24 -0.97 2.16 12.48
N TYR A 25 -0.21 1.80 11.46
CA TYR A 25 -0.61 0.74 10.52
C TYR A 25 -0.89 -0.57 11.28
N ASP A 26 -2.10 -1.08 11.14
CA ASP A 26 -2.49 -2.43 11.51
C ASP A 26 -2.97 -3.20 10.28
N ARG A 27 -2.32 -4.34 9.99
CA ARG A 27 -2.68 -5.20 8.86
C ARG A 27 -4.11 -5.74 8.99
N SER A 28 -4.60 -5.95 10.21
CA SER A 28 -5.93 -6.51 10.48
C SER A 28 -7.07 -5.60 10.03
N ASP A 29 -6.85 -4.28 9.98
CA ASP A 29 -7.82 -3.29 9.49
C ASP A 29 -8.26 -3.54 8.04
N PHE A 30 -7.42 -4.19 7.26
CA PHE A 30 -7.67 -4.49 5.86
C PHE A 30 -8.51 -5.75 5.63
N ASN A 31 -8.78 -6.55 6.66
CA ASN A 31 -9.62 -7.75 6.60
C ASN A 31 -9.36 -8.64 5.37
N TYR A 32 -8.07 -8.92 5.11
CA TYR A 32 -7.65 -9.73 3.97
C TYR A 32 -8.04 -11.20 4.14
N ARG A 33 -8.73 -11.76 3.15
CA ARG A 33 -9.13 -13.17 3.07
C ARG A 33 -8.15 -13.92 2.19
N SER A 34 -7.20 -14.62 2.81
CA SER A 34 -6.20 -15.39 2.11
C SER A 34 -6.80 -16.55 1.31
N TYR A 35 -6.16 -16.90 0.20
CA TYR A 35 -6.52 -18.06 -0.62
C TYR A 35 -5.28 -18.69 -1.22
N LYS A 36 -5.41 -19.94 -1.70
CA LYS A 36 -4.30 -20.64 -2.35
C LYS A 36 -4.21 -20.23 -3.83
N PRO A 37 -3.00 -19.92 -4.35
CA PRO A 37 -2.79 -19.77 -5.78
C PRO A 37 -3.13 -21.08 -6.53
N SER A 38 -3.58 -20.95 -7.77
CA SER A 38 -3.85 -22.11 -8.66
C SER A 38 -2.62 -22.56 -9.44
N THR A 39 -1.46 -21.96 -9.21
CA THR A 39 -0.18 -22.24 -9.87
C THR A 39 0.94 -22.38 -8.85
N SER A 40 2.00 -23.09 -9.19
CA SER A 40 3.26 -23.10 -8.45
C SER A 40 4.32 -22.11 -9.01
N ILE A 41 3.99 -21.41 -10.10
CA ILE A 41 4.91 -20.47 -10.72
C ILE A 41 4.77 -19.09 -10.08
N GLY A 42 5.90 -18.57 -9.54
CA GLY A 42 5.96 -17.21 -8.98
C GLY A 42 5.99 -16.14 -10.06
N PHE A 43 5.14 -15.12 -9.91
CA PHE A 43 4.97 -14.03 -10.89
C PHE A 43 6.27 -13.28 -11.17
N TYR A 44 6.99 -12.86 -10.14
CA TYR A 44 8.16 -12.00 -10.29
C TYR A 44 9.34 -12.65 -11.00
N ILE A 45 9.60 -13.91 -10.70
CA ILE A 45 10.79 -14.64 -11.17
C ILE A 45 10.48 -15.67 -12.27
N ASN A 46 9.19 -15.90 -12.55
CA ASN A 46 8.70 -16.87 -13.53
C ASN A 46 9.27 -18.30 -13.35
N GLN A 47 9.45 -18.71 -12.09
CA GLN A 47 9.99 -20.03 -11.72
C GLN A 47 9.06 -20.76 -10.78
N SER A 48 9.21 -22.09 -10.70
CA SER A 48 8.50 -22.90 -9.72
C SER A 48 8.97 -22.59 -8.30
N CYS A 49 8.02 -22.52 -7.37
CA CYS A 49 8.26 -22.24 -5.97
C CYS A 49 8.04 -23.49 -5.11
N ASP A 50 8.90 -23.75 -4.15
CA ASP A 50 8.70 -24.76 -3.10
C ASP A 50 7.50 -24.37 -2.20
N PHE A 51 7.37 -23.09 -1.93
CA PHE A 51 6.24 -22.51 -1.23
C PHE A 51 5.76 -21.26 -1.95
N ILE A 52 4.46 -21.22 -2.23
CA ILE A 52 3.82 -20.12 -2.95
C ILE A 52 2.65 -19.55 -2.15
N ASN A 53 2.53 -18.24 -2.15
CA ASN A 53 1.41 -17.51 -1.55
C ASN A 53 0.91 -16.41 -2.50
N ILE A 54 -0.12 -15.70 -2.08
CA ILE A 54 -0.60 -14.49 -2.77
C ILE A 54 0.13 -13.30 -2.18
N ASP A 55 0.74 -12.51 -3.05
CA ASP A 55 1.30 -11.19 -2.73
C ASP A 55 0.37 -10.08 -3.23
N HIS A 56 0.28 -9.02 -2.44
CA HIS A 56 -0.31 -7.76 -2.86
C HIS A 56 0.75 -6.95 -3.61
N VAL A 57 0.54 -6.70 -4.90
CA VAL A 57 1.46 -5.93 -5.76
C VAL A 57 1.76 -4.56 -5.15
N VAL A 58 0.72 -3.81 -4.77
CA VAL A 58 0.79 -2.69 -3.81
C VAL A 58 0.48 -3.26 -2.44
N SER A 59 1.47 -3.33 -1.55
CA SER A 59 1.29 -3.93 -0.23
C SER A 59 0.26 -3.15 0.61
N LEU A 60 -0.32 -3.79 1.61
CA LEU A 60 -1.29 -3.11 2.51
C LEU A 60 -0.64 -1.96 3.27
N LYS A 61 0.64 -2.12 3.65
CA LYS A 61 1.43 -1.08 4.33
C LYS A 61 1.72 0.10 3.39
N ASP A 62 2.16 -0.17 2.16
CA ASP A 62 2.38 0.87 1.15
C ASP A 62 1.07 1.62 0.84
N ALA A 63 -0.05 0.90 0.68
CA ALA A 63 -1.35 1.54 0.51
C ALA A 63 -1.69 2.45 1.69
N TYR A 64 -1.49 1.98 2.92
CA TYR A 64 -1.72 2.77 4.13
C TYR A 64 -0.90 4.07 4.11
N ASP A 65 0.40 3.98 3.83
CA ASP A 65 1.33 5.12 3.81
C ASP A 65 1.04 6.08 2.64
N SER A 66 0.44 5.59 1.56
CA SER A 66 0.12 6.37 0.35
C SER A 66 -1.31 6.90 0.29
N GLY A 67 -2.07 6.79 1.40
CA GLY A 67 -3.39 7.43 1.51
C GLY A 67 -4.51 6.55 2.08
N ALA A 68 -4.32 5.22 2.17
CA ALA A 68 -5.35 4.34 2.70
C ALA A 68 -5.56 4.46 4.22
N SER A 69 -4.67 5.16 4.94
CA SER A 69 -4.85 5.48 6.36
C SER A 69 -6.17 6.21 6.64
N SER A 70 -6.64 7.02 5.67
CA SER A 70 -7.89 7.78 5.77
C SER A 70 -9.13 7.04 5.22
N TRP A 71 -8.98 5.79 4.75
CA TRP A 71 -10.09 5.05 4.17
C TRP A 71 -11.01 4.44 5.23
N SER A 72 -12.29 4.26 4.87
CA SER A 72 -13.20 3.43 5.65
C SER A 72 -12.76 1.97 5.63
N ASP A 73 -13.16 1.20 6.65
CA ASP A 73 -12.86 -0.23 6.76
C ASP A 73 -13.36 -1.02 5.54
N SER A 74 -14.55 -0.68 5.01
CA SER A 74 -15.09 -1.28 3.80
C SER A 74 -14.19 -1.04 2.57
N LYS A 75 -13.59 0.16 2.43
CA LYS A 75 -12.65 0.45 1.33
C LYS A 75 -11.32 -0.27 1.52
N LYS A 76 -10.81 -0.34 2.75
CA LYS A 76 -9.60 -1.13 3.08
C LYS A 76 -9.83 -2.62 2.77
N GLU A 77 -10.97 -3.19 3.17
CA GLU A 77 -11.32 -4.59 2.87
C GLU A 77 -11.44 -4.82 1.36
N THR A 78 -12.10 -3.92 0.63
CA THR A 78 -12.22 -4.00 -0.82
C THR A 78 -10.85 -4.03 -1.50
N PHE A 79 -9.94 -3.14 -1.10
CA PHE A 79 -8.58 -3.08 -1.62
C PHE A 79 -7.80 -4.38 -1.33
N ALA A 80 -7.85 -4.85 -0.09
CA ALA A 80 -7.12 -6.04 0.33
C ALA A 80 -7.56 -7.33 -0.38
N ASN A 81 -8.81 -7.37 -0.84
CA ASN A 81 -9.38 -8.55 -1.50
C ASN A 81 -9.51 -8.39 -3.02
N ASP A 82 -9.02 -7.28 -3.58
CA ASP A 82 -9.04 -7.03 -5.02
C ASP A 82 -8.02 -7.89 -5.76
N ARG A 83 -8.52 -8.82 -6.58
CA ARG A 83 -7.70 -9.72 -7.40
C ARG A 83 -6.78 -8.99 -8.39
N SER A 84 -7.12 -7.75 -8.80
CA SER A 84 -6.24 -6.95 -9.66
C SER A 84 -4.94 -6.56 -8.96
N ASN A 85 -4.92 -6.52 -7.61
CA ASN A 85 -3.75 -6.27 -6.78
C ASN A 85 -3.00 -7.55 -6.37
N HIS A 86 -3.41 -8.73 -6.82
CA HIS A 86 -2.87 -10.00 -6.37
C HIS A 86 -2.02 -10.68 -7.45
N VAL A 87 -0.91 -11.28 -7.02
CA VAL A 87 -0.10 -12.18 -7.84
C VAL A 87 0.38 -13.37 -7.03
N PRO A 88 0.53 -14.57 -7.65
CA PRO A 88 1.22 -15.66 -6.99
C PRO A 88 2.71 -15.34 -6.83
N SER A 89 3.27 -15.52 -5.68
CA SER A 89 4.68 -15.22 -5.40
C SER A 89 5.34 -16.33 -4.58
N CYS A 90 6.59 -16.66 -4.92
CA CYS A 90 7.41 -17.52 -4.07
C CYS A 90 7.57 -16.85 -2.70
N GLY A 91 7.42 -17.62 -1.63
CA GLY A 91 7.43 -17.08 -0.26
C GLY A 91 8.68 -16.25 0.07
N ARG A 92 9.86 -16.68 -0.40
CA ARG A 92 11.12 -15.92 -0.21
C ARG A 92 11.12 -14.58 -0.94
N VAL A 93 10.61 -14.55 -2.18
CA VAL A 93 10.51 -13.32 -2.99
C VAL A 93 9.53 -12.36 -2.37
N ASN A 94 8.35 -12.84 -1.96
CA ASN A 94 7.34 -12.05 -1.26
C ASN A 94 7.89 -11.46 0.06
N SER A 95 8.59 -12.26 0.85
CA SER A 95 9.23 -11.79 2.08
C SER A 95 10.33 -10.75 1.82
N SER A 96 11.08 -10.91 0.73
CA SER A 96 12.10 -9.92 0.32
C SER A 96 11.47 -8.61 -0.15
N LYS A 97 10.36 -8.68 -0.89
CA LYS A 97 9.63 -7.48 -1.30
C LYS A 97 9.07 -6.73 -0.08
N GLY A 98 8.44 -7.44 0.85
CA GLY A 98 7.84 -6.81 2.03
C GLY A 98 6.81 -5.75 1.65
N SER A 99 7.02 -4.52 2.12
CA SER A 99 6.17 -3.36 1.82
C SER A 99 6.74 -2.45 0.73
N GLU A 100 7.85 -2.81 0.14
CA GLU A 100 8.59 -1.96 -0.80
C GLU A 100 7.87 -1.78 -2.14
N GLY A 101 8.11 -0.63 -2.76
CA GLY A 101 7.70 -0.32 -4.12
C GLY A 101 8.73 -0.79 -5.17
N PRO A 102 8.50 -0.45 -6.45
CA PRO A 102 9.35 -0.92 -7.56
C PRO A 102 10.84 -0.64 -7.41
N SER A 103 11.22 0.58 -7.01
CA SER A 103 12.64 0.96 -6.87
C SER A 103 13.36 0.20 -5.77
N ASP A 104 12.70 0.05 -4.62
CA ASP A 104 13.28 -0.60 -3.45
C ASP A 104 13.28 -2.11 -3.58
N PHE A 105 12.26 -2.69 -4.19
CA PHE A 105 12.21 -4.12 -4.47
C PHE A 105 13.32 -4.54 -5.44
N LEU A 106 13.52 -3.78 -6.51
CA LEU A 106 14.61 -4.00 -7.46
C LEU A 106 15.98 -3.89 -6.78
N ARG A 107 16.17 -2.89 -5.91
CA ARG A 107 17.40 -2.74 -5.13
C ARG A 107 17.64 -3.93 -4.20
N ARG A 108 16.61 -4.40 -3.49
CA ARG A 108 16.72 -5.56 -2.60
C ARG A 108 17.07 -6.85 -3.31
N SER A 109 16.62 -7.04 -4.55
CA SER A 109 16.99 -8.20 -5.35
C SER A 109 18.49 -8.23 -5.71
N ARG A 110 19.18 -7.08 -5.60
CA ARG A 110 20.61 -6.90 -5.92
C ARG A 110 21.49 -6.64 -4.69
N ASP A 111 20.90 -6.59 -3.48
CA ASP A 111 21.61 -6.14 -2.27
C ASP A 111 22.48 -7.21 -1.61
N GLY A 112 22.65 -8.36 -2.25
CA GLY A 112 23.52 -9.44 -1.77
C GLY A 112 23.06 -10.16 -0.50
N LYS A 113 21.84 -9.90 -0.01
CA LYS A 113 21.30 -10.53 1.21
C LYS A 113 20.84 -11.98 1.01
N GLY A 114 21.49 -12.71 0.09
CA GLY A 114 21.31 -14.14 -0.06
C GLY A 114 20.06 -14.56 -0.82
N LEU A 115 19.44 -13.67 -1.59
CA LEU A 115 18.37 -13.98 -2.52
C LEU A 115 18.89 -13.93 -3.94
N GLU A 116 19.39 -15.04 -4.42
CA GLU A 116 19.82 -15.24 -5.82
C GLU A 116 18.57 -15.39 -6.71
N TYR A 117 17.92 -14.28 -7.07
CA TYR A 117 16.87 -14.28 -8.05
C TYR A 117 16.88 -12.99 -8.88
N GLU A 118 16.34 -13.09 -10.09
CA GLU A 118 16.11 -11.96 -10.98
C GLU A 118 14.60 -11.71 -11.13
N ILE A 119 14.20 -10.43 -11.10
CA ILE A 119 12.80 -10.05 -11.38
C ILE A 119 12.64 -9.96 -12.89
N VAL A 120 12.30 -11.07 -13.52
CA VAL A 120 12.16 -11.16 -14.98
C VAL A 120 10.92 -10.47 -15.53
N ARG A 121 9.87 -10.28 -14.70
CA ARG A 121 8.63 -9.57 -15.07
C ARG A 121 8.58 -8.18 -14.46
N PHE A 122 9.71 -7.48 -14.45
CA PHE A 122 9.78 -6.19 -13.76
C PHE A 122 8.78 -5.16 -14.31
N CYS A 123 8.72 -4.97 -15.62
CA CYS A 123 7.78 -4.01 -16.19
C CYS A 123 6.30 -4.41 -16.05
N GLU A 124 5.98 -5.70 -16.10
CA GLU A 124 4.63 -6.17 -15.78
C GLU A 124 4.26 -5.84 -14.31
N TYR A 125 5.24 -5.98 -13.39
CA TYR A 125 5.06 -5.59 -12.00
C TYR A 125 4.83 -4.09 -11.86
N VAL A 126 5.67 -3.24 -12.47
CA VAL A 126 5.56 -1.79 -12.41
C VAL A 126 4.22 -1.30 -12.98
N GLN A 127 3.82 -1.82 -14.14
CA GLN A 127 2.55 -1.46 -14.78
C GLN A 127 1.35 -1.85 -13.92
N LYS A 128 1.38 -3.05 -13.33
CA LYS A 128 0.32 -3.51 -12.43
C LYS A 128 0.28 -2.67 -11.14
N TYR A 129 1.44 -2.37 -10.57
CA TYR A 129 1.56 -1.49 -9.40
C TYR A 129 0.98 -0.11 -9.68
N TYR A 130 1.37 0.49 -10.79
CA TYR A 130 0.83 1.78 -11.25
C TYR A 130 -0.70 1.74 -11.40
N ALA A 131 -1.21 0.75 -12.14
CA ALA A 131 -2.65 0.61 -12.38
C ALA A 131 -3.45 0.48 -11.07
N VAL A 132 -2.94 -0.26 -10.09
CA VAL A 132 -3.58 -0.41 -8.77
C VAL A 132 -3.57 0.91 -8.01
N LYS A 133 -2.43 1.62 -7.96
CA LYS A 133 -2.37 2.93 -7.28
C LYS A 133 -3.32 3.94 -7.92
N VAL A 134 -3.35 4.03 -9.23
CA VAL A 134 -4.30 4.91 -9.95
C VAL A 134 -5.74 4.53 -9.65
N LYS A 135 -6.09 3.24 -9.74
CA LYS A 135 -7.45 2.72 -9.46
C LYS A 135 -7.97 3.17 -8.10
N TYR A 136 -7.10 3.20 -7.10
CA TYR A 136 -7.48 3.50 -5.72
C TYR A 136 -7.20 4.93 -5.28
N GLY A 137 -6.60 5.76 -6.15
CA GLY A 137 -6.23 7.14 -5.85
C GLY A 137 -5.10 7.23 -4.80
N LEU A 138 -4.16 6.28 -4.83
CA LEU A 138 -3.01 6.24 -3.93
C LEU A 138 -1.88 7.12 -4.45
N SER A 139 -1.16 7.77 -3.54
CA SER A 139 -0.05 8.66 -3.87
C SER A 139 1.18 7.88 -4.33
N PHE A 140 1.92 8.46 -5.28
CA PHE A 140 3.27 8.03 -5.69
C PHE A 140 4.38 8.82 -5.00
N LYS A 141 4.04 9.64 -4.00
CA LYS A 141 5.02 10.46 -3.29
C LYS A 141 6.11 9.58 -2.66
N GLY A 142 7.37 9.93 -2.94
CA GLY A 142 8.53 9.20 -2.44
C GLY A 142 9.02 8.07 -3.35
N HIS A 143 8.34 7.81 -4.47
CA HIS A 143 8.83 6.86 -5.48
C HIS A 143 9.78 7.54 -6.48
N GLU A 144 10.79 6.79 -6.91
CA GLU A 144 11.64 7.20 -8.03
C GLU A 144 10.88 7.08 -9.36
N ILE A 145 11.08 8.04 -10.27
CA ILE A 145 10.38 8.12 -11.56
C ILE A 145 10.90 7.05 -12.53
N ASN A 146 12.22 6.81 -12.55
CA ASN A 146 12.89 5.95 -13.53
C ASN A 146 12.27 4.56 -13.74
N PRO A 147 11.92 3.80 -12.70
CA PRO A 147 11.27 2.50 -12.88
C PRO A 147 9.95 2.57 -13.66
N PHE A 148 9.20 3.65 -13.47
CA PHE A 148 7.91 3.85 -14.11
C PHE A 148 8.08 4.26 -15.58
N GLU A 149 8.91 5.25 -15.88
CA GLU A 149 9.17 5.70 -17.25
C GLU A 149 9.80 4.61 -18.10
N SER A 150 10.76 3.85 -17.56
CA SER A 150 11.41 2.73 -18.27
C SER A 150 10.43 1.60 -18.61
N CYS A 151 9.30 1.51 -17.92
CA CYS A 151 8.26 0.51 -18.15
C CYS A 151 7.01 1.10 -18.82
N GLY A 152 7.09 2.32 -19.36
CA GLY A 152 6.02 2.95 -20.13
C GLY A 152 4.85 3.47 -19.29
N THR A 153 5.09 3.81 -18.01
CA THR A 153 4.13 4.49 -17.13
C THR A 153 4.69 5.84 -16.69
N SER A 154 3.84 6.75 -16.24
CA SER A 154 4.23 8.10 -15.78
C SER A 154 3.54 8.43 -14.45
N ILE A 155 4.30 8.85 -13.43
CA ILE A 155 3.82 9.21 -12.09
C ILE A 155 4.03 10.68 -11.79
#